data_c0a9ca49f80e95a4ee0299bc81278b2b
#
_entry.id   c0a9ca49f80e95a4ee0299bc81278b2b
#
_cell.length_a   1.000
_cell.length_b   1.000
_cell.length_c   1.000
_cell.angle_alpha   90.00
_cell.angle_beta   90.00
_cell.angle_gamma   90.00
#
_symmetry.space_group_name_H-M   'P 1'
#
loop_
_entity.id
_entity.type
_entity.pdbx_description
1 polymer ?
#
loop_
_entity_poly.entity_id
_entity_poly.type
_entity_poly.pdbx_seq_one_letter_code
_entity_poly.pdbx_strand_id
1 'polypeptide(L)'
;MFAVQLCWAVAFVGSSLDATAKDATIPVMKQMGVQWLLFALMAVVLYAATLKAQSPAPQFKVLAFYTAKIEPAHISFVHEANRWFPQMAAKYDFAYEATTNWNQLNPSFLSQYQVVLFLDTRPEASAQRKAFEDFMEHGGAWMGFHFAGFALTPSDFPQNCDWYHQKFLGSGEYLSNTWRPTSAVLRVEDTHHPATRNLPATFTSAPNEWYRWKNDLRANPDIKVLLSIDPASFPLGTGPKPNEIWHSGDYPVVWTNHKYKMVYLNMGHNDLDDNAHTNQELSFTLDNETQNRLIVDSLLWLGSRKLR
;
A
#
# COMPACT_ATOMS: atom_id res chain seq x y z
N MET A 1 -14.97 -21.07 -8.86
CA MET A 1 -16.11 -21.75 -9.46
C MET A 1 -15.71 -22.15 -10.87
N PHE A 2 -15.07 -23.30 -11.02
CA PHE A 2 -14.82 -24.08 -12.24
C PHE A 2 -13.80 -25.18 -11.89
N ALA A 3 -14.27 -26.20 -11.26
CA ALA A 3 -13.62 -27.49 -11.18
C ALA A 3 -14.73 -28.47 -10.89
N VAL A 4 -15.14 -29.19 -11.86
CA VAL A 4 -15.79 -30.52 -11.82
C VAL A 4 -16.27 -30.78 -13.25
N GLN A 5 -15.58 -31.68 -13.92
CA GLN A 5 -16.16 -32.68 -14.81
C GLN A 5 -15.04 -33.36 -15.62
N LEU A 6 -14.57 -34.45 -15.11
CA LEU A 6 -14.03 -35.55 -15.91
C LEU A 6 -14.15 -36.84 -15.07
N CYS A 7 -15.33 -37.42 -15.13
CA CYS A 7 -15.57 -38.83 -14.76
C CYS A 7 -16.56 -39.38 -15.76
N TRP A 8 -16.32 -40.71 -16.09
CA TRP A 8 -17.18 -41.64 -16.81
C TRP A 8 -17.11 -41.65 -18.33
N ALA A 9 -16.35 -42.58 -18.82
CA ALA A 9 -16.75 -43.48 -19.92
C ALA A 9 -15.86 -44.75 -19.90
N VAL A 10 -16.30 -45.75 -19.16
CA VAL A 10 -15.90 -47.14 -19.48
C VAL A 10 -17.23 -47.87 -19.80
N ALA A 11 -17.47 -48.01 -21.07
CA ALA A 11 -18.64 -48.75 -21.56
C ALA A 11 -18.24 -50.23 -21.73
N PHE A 12 -19.09 -51.06 -21.17
CA PHE A 12 -19.19 -52.49 -21.36
C PHE A 12 -19.32 -52.82 -22.85
N VAL A 13 -18.49 -53.76 -23.33
CA VAL A 13 -18.83 -54.62 -24.45
C VAL A 13 -18.56 -56.05 -24.01
N GLY A 14 -19.63 -56.74 -23.68
CA GLY A 14 -19.61 -58.19 -23.59
C GLY A 14 -20.04 -58.80 -24.93
N SER A 15 -19.25 -59.71 -25.45
CA SER A 15 -19.71 -60.72 -26.38
C SER A 15 -18.88 -61.99 -26.22
N SER A 16 -19.61 -63.05 -25.97
CA SER A 16 -19.20 -64.43 -25.93
C SER A 16 -18.51 -64.91 -27.21
N LEU A 17 -17.46 -65.67 -27.11
CA LEU A 17 -17.17 -66.77 -28.05
C LEU A 17 -16.27 -67.82 -27.40
N ASP A 18 -16.64 -69.03 -27.63
CA ASP A 18 -16.24 -70.31 -27.11
C ASP A 18 -14.86 -70.77 -27.60
N ALA A 19 -14.27 -71.59 -26.77
CA ALA A 19 -13.42 -72.78 -27.06
C ALA A 19 -12.05 -72.63 -27.70
N THR A 20 -11.17 -73.07 -26.99
CA THR A 20 -10.10 -74.14 -27.12
C THR A 20 -8.74 -73.68 -26.57
N ALA A 21 -8.31 -74.48 -25.62
CA ALA A 21 -7.05 -74.33 -24.92
C ALA A 21 -5.87 -74.50 -25.89
N LYS A 22 -4.86 -73.64 -25.71
CA LYS A 22 -3.44 -73.95 -25.76
C LYS A 22 -2.68 -73.03 -24.85
N ASP A 23 -1.91 -73.64 -23.96
CA ASP A 23 -0.94 -73.06 -23.06
C ASP A 23 -0.12 -71.93 -23.71
N ALA A 24 -0.23 -70.73 -23.16
CA ALA A 24 0.78 -69.76 -23.32
C ALA A 24 0.89 -68.97 -21.96
N THR A 25 1.81 -69.52 -21.13
CA THR A 25 2.29 -68.80 -19.94
C THR A 25 2.94 -67.51 -20.38
N ILE A 26 2.15 -66.37 -20.33
CA ILE A 26 2.73 -65.03 -20.46
C ILE A 26 3.50 -64.78 -19.17
N PRO A 27 4.81 -64.51 -19.20
CA PRO A 27 5.58 -64.39 -17.99
C PRO A 27 5.11 -63.16 -17.18
N VAL A 28 4.71 -63.40 -15.94
CA VAL A 28 4.26 -62.44 -14.92
C VAL A 28 5.26 -61.27 -14.75
N MET A 29 6.53 -61.45 -15.15
CA MET A 29 7.57 -60.43 -15.12
C MET A 29 7.33 -59.25 -16.06
N LYS A 30 6.57 -59.33 -17.16
CA LYS A 30 6.28 -58.20 -18.04
C LYS A 30 5.20 -57.28 -17.45
N GLN A 31 4.30 -57.82 -16.66
CA GLN A 31 3.20 -57.07 -16.05
C GLN A 31 3.70 -56.20 -14.87
N MET A 32 4.70 -56.68 -14.10
CA MET A 32 5.34 -55.92 -13.03
C MET A 32 6.12 -54.71 -13.56
N GLY A 33 6.82 -54.85 -14.69
CA GLY A 33 7.62 -53.75 -15.27
C GLY A 33 6.75 -52.57 -15.73
N VAL A 34 5.57 -52.81 -16.27
CA VAL A 34 4.63 -51.74 -16.70
C VAL A 34 4.01 -51.01 -15.52
N GLN A 35 3.69 -51.73 -14.44
CA GLN A 35 3.18 -51.11 -13.22
C GLN A 35 4.22 -50.20 -12.56
N TRP A 36 5.48 -50.63 -12.47
CA TRP A 36 6.55 -49.76 -11.92
C TRP A 36 6.82 -48.51 -12.77
N LEU A 37 6.75 -48.65 -14.11
CA LEU A 37 6.85 -47.51 -15.02
C LEU A 37 5.71 -46.49 -14.85
N LEU A 38 4.48 -46.97 -14.66
CA LEU A 38 3.33 -46.10 -14.40
C LEU A 38 3.41 -45.40 -13.02
N PHE A 39 3.90 -46.12 -11.99
CA PHE A 39 4.13 -45.48 -10.68
C PHE A 39 5.26 -44.46 -10.74
N ALA A 40 6.34 -44.72 -11.45
CA ALA A 40 7.43 -43.78 -11.64
C ALA A 40 6.98 -42.53 -12.42
N LEU A 41 6.17 -42.72 -13.48
CA LEU A 41 5.62 -41.62 -14.25
C LEU A 41 4.64 -40.74 -13.41
N MET A 42 3.80 -41.40 -12.61
CA MET A 42 2.85 -40.70 -11.70
C MET A 42 3.59 -39.96 -10.59
N ALA A 43 4.67 -40.51 -10.05
CA ALA A 43 5.54 -39.86 -9.08
C ALA A 43 6.25 -38.62 -9.68
N VAL A 44 6.73 -38.70 -10.92
CA VAL A 44 7.35 -37.60 -11.64
C VAL A 44 6.31 -36.48 -11.93
N VAL A 45 5.08 -36.85 -12.32
CA VAL A 45 4.00 -35.87 -12.57
C VAL A 45 3.56 -35.19 -11.26
N LEU A 46 3.47 -35.96 -10.17
CA LEU A 46 3.15 -35.38 -8.84
C LEU A 46 4.29 -34.50 -8.34
N TYR A 47 5.55 -34.89 -8.54
CA TYR A 47 6.71 -34.08 -8.18
C TYR A 47 6.80 -32.79 -9.02
N ALA A 48 6.54 -32.89 -10.32
CA ALA A 48 6.45 -31.70 -11.19
C ALA A 48 5.26 -30.78 -10.86
N ALA A 49 4.14 -31.34 -10.39
CA ALA A 49 2.99 -30.56 -9.93
C ALA A 49 3.27 -29.85 -8.59
N THR A 50 4.04 -30.46 -7.68
CA THR A 50 4.46 -29.83 -6.42
C THR A 50 5.51 -28.73 -6.65
N LEU A 51 6.37 -28.84 -7.65
CA LEU A 51 7.33 -27.79 -8.03
C LEU A 51 6.65 -26.56 -8.66
N LYS A 52 5.46 -26.70 -9.25
CA LYS A 52 4.69 -25.57 -9.82
C LYS A 52 3.90 -24.76 -8.81
N ALA A 53 3.81 -25.15 -7.55
CA ALA A 53 2.91 -24.57 -6.57
C ALA A 53 3.56 -23.55 -5.63
N GLN A 54 4.85 -23.28 -5.71
CA GLN A 54 5.47 -22.21 -4.93
C GLN A 54 5.61 -20.99 -5.82
N SER A 55 4.62 -20.07 -5.69
CA SER A 55 4.84 -18.70 -6.16
C SER A 55 6.12 -18.17 -5.51
N PRO A 56 7.00 -17.49 -6.24
CA PRO A 56 8.18 -16.86 -5.65
C PRO A 56 7.75 -15.99 -4.47
N ALA A 57 8.55 -15.99 -3.41
CA ALA A 57 8.27 -15.14 -2.25
C ALA A 57 8.25 -13.67 -2.70
N PRO A 58 7.30 -12.87 -2.19
CA PRO A 58 7.21 -11.45 -2.55
C PRO A 58 8.52 -10.73 -2.21
N GLN A 59 8.87 -9.72 -2.99
CA GLN A 59 10.12 -8.97 -2.82
C GLN A 59 10.22 -8.31 -1.44
N PHE A 60 9.09 -7.85 -0.91
CA PHE A 60 8.94 -7.28 0.43
C PHE A 60 7.49 -7.38 0.92
N LYS A 61 7.29 -7.15 2.21
CA LYS A 61 5.98 -7.15 2.84
C LYS A 61 5.63 -5.78 3.39
N VAL A 62 4.39 -5.39 3.19
CA VAL A 62 3.78 -4.13 3.61
C VAL A 62 2.67 -4.41 4.61
N LEU A 63 2.68 -3.70 5.73
CA LEU A 63 1.62 -3.73 6.73
C LEU A 63 0.97 -2.35 6.84
N ALA A 64 -0.32 -2.25 6.56
CA ALA A 64 -1.08 -1.02 6.69
C ALA A 64 -1.90 -1.01 7.99
N PHE A 65 -1.73 0.05 8.78
CA PHE A 65 -2.56 0.34 9.95
C PHE A 65 -3.59 1.41 9.63
N TYR A 66 -4.82 1.22 10.10
CA TYR A 66 -5.92 2.16 9.91
C TYR A 66 -6.98 2.02 10.99
N THR A 67 -7.91 2.97 11.06
CA THR A 67 -9.07 2.90 11.95
C THR A 67 -10.38 2.86 11.20
N ALA A 68 -10.53 3.60 10.11
CA ALA A 68 -11.77 3.83 9.37
C ALA A 68 -12.91 4.36 10.27
N LYS A 69 -12.58 5.31 11.17
CA LYS A 69 -13.55 5.79 12.18
C LYS A 69 -13.65 7.31 12.31
N ILE A 70 -12.66 8.06 11.80
CA ILE A 70 -12.48 9.45 12.24
C ILE A 70 -13.37 10.40 11.45
N GLU A 71 -13.43 10.28 10.13
CA GLU A 71 -14.11 11.25 9.27
C GLU A 71 -14.51 10.54 7.97
N PRO A 72 -15.72 10.81 7.38
CA PRO A 72 -16.21 10.09 6.21
C PRO A 72 -15.24 10.08 5.01
N ALA A 73 -14.57 11.19 4.73
CA ALA A 73 -13.63 11.26 3.62
C ALA A 73 -12.35 10.44 3.87
N HIS A 74 -11.87 10.39 5.12
CA HIS A 74 -10.77 9.48 5.51
C HIS A 74 -11.21 8.02 5.46
N ILE A 75 -12.43 7.71 5.88
CA ILE A 75 -13.02 6.35 5.80
C ILE A 75 -13.12 5.91 4.34
N SER A 76 -13.60 6.78 3.47
CA SER A 76 -13.66 6.54 2.02
C SER A 76 -12.28 6.24 1.45
N PHE A 77 -11.27 7.06 1.79
CA PHE A 77 -9.89 6.81 1.37
C PHE A 77 -9.35 5.46 1.86
N VAL A 78 -9.61 5.09 3.12
CA VAL A 78 -9.19 3.79 3.66
C VAL A 78 -9.81 2.63 2.88
N HIS A 79 -11.10 2.72 2.55
CA HIS A 79 -11.78 1.71 1.75
C HIS A 79 -11.20 1.65 0.32
N GLU A 80 -10.93 2.79 -0.28
CA GLU A 80 -10.28 2.88 -1.59
C GLU A 80 -8.88 2.24 -1.54
N ALA A 81 -8.05 2.63 -0.59
CA ALA A 81 -6.68 2.12 -0.41
C ALA A 81 -6.66 0.60 -0.23
N ASN A 82 -7.55 0.05 0.60
CA ASN A 82 -7.64 -1.40 0.84
C ASN A 82 -8.18 -2.20 -0.37
N ARG A 83 -8.79 -1.55 -1.35
CA ARG A 83 -9.11 -2.15 -2.66
C ARG A 83 -7.95 -2.03 -3.64
N TRP A 84 -7.23 -0.90 -3.60
CA TRP A 84 -6.19 -0.57 -4.57
C TRP A 84 -4.83 -1.22 -4.27
N PHE A 85 -4.33 -1.16 -3.03
CA PHE A 85 -3.02 -1.71 -2.67
C PHE A 85 -2.88 -3.21 -2.96
N PRO A 86 -3.88 -4.08 -2.73
CA PRO A 86 -3.79 -5.50 -3.13
C PRO A 86 -3.59 -5.71 -4.64
N GLN A 87 -4.17 -4.83 -5.48
CA GLN A 87 -3.96 -4.89 -6.93
C GLN A 87 -2.52 -4.48 -7.29
N MET A 88 -1.99 -3.46 -6.61
CA MET A 88 -0.60 -3.04 -6.79
C MET A 88 0.37 -4.09 -6.26
N ALA A 89 0.05 -4.76 -5.16
CA ALA A 89 0.82 -5.86 -4.62
C ALA A 89 0.97 -7.01 -5.64
N ALA A 90 -0.13 -7.41 -6.26
CA ALA A 90 -0.10 -8.41 -7.32
C ALA A 90 0.67 -7.96 -8.57
N LYS A 91 0.57 -6.68 -8.93
CA LYS A 91 1.22 -6.12 -10.12
C LYS A 91 2.73 -5.94 -9.96
N TYR A 92 3.19 -5.61 -8.76
CA TYR A 92 4.57 -5.22 -8.47
C TYR A 92 5.31 -6.18 -7.53
N ASP A 93 4.75 -7.37 -7.29
CA ASP A 93 5.37 -8.46 -6.55
C ASP A 93 5.78 -8.10 -5.11
N PHE A 94 4.86 -7.50 -4.36
CA PHE A 94 4.99 -7.35 -2.91
C PHE A 94 3.77 -7.95 -2.19
N ALA A 95 3.90 -8.25 -0.89
CA ALA A 95 2.75 -8.65 -0.09
C ALA A 95 2.14 -7.43 0.61
N TYR A 96 0.81 -7.36 0.65
CA TYR A 96 0.07 -6.32 1.37
C TYR A 96 -0.87 -6.96 2.39
N GLU A 97 -0.74 -6.50 3.62
CA GLU A 97 -1.65 -6.83 4.72
C GLU A 97 -2.14 -5.55 5.37
N ALA A 98 -3.39 -5.53 5.84
CA ALA A 98 -3.99 -4.38 6.49
C ALA A 98 -4.68 -4.78 7.78
N THR A 99 -4.60 -3.93 8.82
CA THR A 99 -5.14 -4.23 10.14
C THR A 99 -5.68 -3.00 10.85
N THR A 100 -6.77 -3.20 11.60
CA THR A 100 -7.28 -2.24 12.58
C THR A 100 -6.80 -2.54 13.99
N ASN A 101 -6.06 -3.64 14.17
CA ASN A 101 -5.52 -4.03 15.48
C ASN A 101 -4.17 -3.35 15.73
N TRP A 102 -4.20 -2.19 16.31
CA TRP A 102 -2.99 -1.42 16.65
C TRP A 102 -2.10 -2.09 17.71
N ASN A 103 -2.56 -3.14 18.40
CA ASN A 103 -1.70 -3.94 19.28
C ASN A 103 -0.66 -4.77 18.48
N GLN A 104 -0.87 -4.94 17.18
CA GLN A 104 0.12 -5.52 16.28
C GLN A 104 1.28 -4.57 15.97
N LEU A 105 1.18 -3.29 16.33
CA LEU A 105 2.30 -2.35 16.28
C LEU A 105 3.25 -2.64 17.46
N ASN A 106 3.97 -3.74 17.37
CA ASN A 106 4.94 -4.22 18.36
C ASN A 106 6.15 -4.86 17.64
N PRO A 107 7.34 -4.94 18.29
CA PRO A 107 8.57 -5.38 17.64
C PRO A 107 8.48 -6.79 17.05
N SER A 108 7.84 -7.72 17.74
CA SER A 108 7.72 -9.11 17.27
C SER A 108 6.91 -9.21 16.00
N PHE A 109 5.80 -8.50 15.89
CA PHE A 109 4.96 -8.52 14.71
C PHE A 109 5.60 -7.74 13.54
N LEU A 110 6.14 -6.55 13.83
CA LEU A 110 6.78 -5.69 12.82
C LEU A 110 8.02 -6.31 12.18
N SER A 111 8.72 -7.23 12.89
CA SER A 111 9.91 -7.91 12.33
C SER A 111 9.66 -8.68 11.04
N GLN A 112 8.41 -8.95 10.72
CA GLN A 112 8.00 -9.68 9.50
C GLN A 112 7.83 -8.78 8.29
N TYR A 113 7.83 -7.44 8.46
CA TYR A 113 7.51 -6.46 7.42
C TYR A 113 8.68 -5.52 7.17
N GLN A 114 8.82 -5.07 5.95
CA GLN A 114 9.80 -4.08 5.54
C GLN A 114 9.23 -2.68 5.55
N VAL A 115 7.94 -2.54 5.24
CA VAL A 115 7.25 -1.24 5.12
C VAL A 115 5.99 -1.25 5.98
N VAL A 116 5.80 -0.17 6.73
CA VAL A 116 4.58 0.12 7.46
C VAL A 116 3.86 1.30 6.80
N LEU A 117 2.56 1.19 6.61
CA LEU A 117 1.70 2.29 6.16
C LEU A 117 0.81 2.76 7.31
N PHE A 118 0.60 4.08 7.42
CA PHE A 118 -0.48 4.67 8.21
C PHE A 118 -1.46 5.35 7.26
N LEU A 119 -2.69 4.83 7.19
CA LEU A 119 -3.66 5.30 6.20
C LEU A 119 -4.46 6.50 6.68
N ASP A 120 -5.01 6.46 7.89
CA ASP A 120 -5.93 7.48 8.40
C ASP A 120 -5.65 7.95 9.84
N THR A 121 -4.57 7.48 10.43
CA THR A 121 -4.18 7.87 11.79
C THR A 121 -2.74 7.46 12.11
N ARG A 122 -2.31 7.61 13.33
CA ARG A 122 -1.00 7.31 13.90
C ARG A 122 -1.14 6.66 15.28
N PRO A 123 -0.09 6.04 15.84
CA PRO A 123 -0.20 5.31 17.11
C PRO A 123 -0.58 6.21 18.29
N GLU A 124 -1.54 5.75 19.10
CA GLU A 124 -2.04 6.47 20.28
C GLU A 124 -1.32 6.06 21.56
N ALA A 125 -1.11 4.76 21.78
CA ALA A 125 -0.49 4.26 23.00
C ALA A 125 1.03 4.45 22.97
N SER A 126 1.62 4.77 24.14
CA SER A 126 3.07 4.98 24.29
C SER A 126 3.88 3.76 23.85
N ALA A 127 3.42 2.55 24.14
CA ALA A 127 4.09 1.32 23.71
C ALA A 127 4.10 1.18 22.19
N GLN A 128 3.02 1.55 21.50
CA GLN A 128 2.93 1.56 20.04
C GLN A 128 3.85 2.61 19.42
N ARG A 129 3.91 3.82 20.00
CA ARG A 129 4.82 4.89 19.58
C ARG A 129 6.27 4.44 19.70
N LYS A 130 6.64 3.86 20.82
CA LYS A 130 7.99 3.33 21.04
C LYS A 130 8.34 2.20 20.07
N ALA A 131 7.42 1.28 19.82
CA ALA A 131 7.62 0.19 18.87
C ALA A 131 7.81 0.70 17.45
N PHE A 132 7.08 1.73 17.05
CA PHE A 132 7.24 2.36 15.74
C PHE A 132 8.56 3.12 15.62
N GLU A 133 8.93 3.91 16.64
CA GLU A 133 10.23 4.58 16.71
C GLU A 133 11.36 3.56 16.57
N ASP A 134 11.35 2.49 17.36
CA ASP A 134 12.34 1.43 17.29
C ASP A 134 12.40 0.76 15.91
N PHE A 135 11.25 0.50 15.30
CA PHE A 135 11.18 -0.05 13.93
C PHE A 135 11.90 0.86 12.92
N MET A 136 11.67 2.18 13.00
CA MET A 136 12.30 3.14 12.10
C MET A 136 13.81 3.31 12.38
N GLU A 137 14.22 3.35 13.65
CA GLU A 137 15.63 3.43 14.05
C GLU A 137 16.44 2.20 13.61
N HIS A 138 15.80 1.04 13.51
CA HIS A 138 16.42 -0.20 13.04
C HIS A 138 16.31 -0.42 11.52
N GLY A 139 15.94 0.61 10.76
CA GLY A 139 15.95 0.60 9.30
C GLY A 139 14.68 0.08 8.65
N GLY A 140 13.59 0.05 9.39
CA GLY A 140 12.25 -0.08 8.83
C GLY A 140 11.92 1.06 7.89
N ALA A 141 10.90 0.88 7.04
CA ALA A 141 10.44 1.91 6.13
C ALA A 141 8.97 2.26 6.36
N TRP A 142 8.60 3.50 6.06
CA TRP A 142 7.25 3.98 6.33
C TRP A 142 6.70 4.87 5.23
N MET A 143 5.38 4.77 5.01
CA MET A 143 4.61 5.72 4.22
C MET A 143 3.36 6.13 4.99
N GLY A 144 3.07 7.42 5.05
CA GLY A 144 1.87 7.92 5.71
C GLY A 144 1.08 8.88 4.84
N PHE A 145 -0.21 8.85 5.06
CA PHE A 145 -1.16 9.64 4.30
C PHE A 145 -1.86 10.65 5.19
N HIS A 146 -1.99 11.85 4.71
CA HIS A 146 -2.87 12.92 5.18
C HIS A 146 -2.95 13.00 6.72
N PHE A 147 -4.02 12.50 7.33
CA PHE A 147 -4.26 12.56 8.77
C PHE A 147 -3.23 11.81 9.62
N ALA A 148 -2.45 10.90 9.01
CA ALA A 148 -1.32 10.29 9.70
C ALA A 148 -0.26 11.32 10.15
N GLY A 149 -0.18 12.48 9.51
CA GLY A 149 0.70 13.57 9.92
C GLY A 149 0.07 14.59 10.87
N PHE A 150 -1.23 14.50 11.13
CA PHE A 150 -1.95 15.51 11.89
C PHE A 150 -1.50 15.61 13.35
N ALA A 151 -1.25 16.82 13.80
CA ALA A 151 -0.99 17.16 15.20
C ALA A 151 -1.57 18.53 15.52
N LEU A 152 -2.23 18.65 16.66
CA LEU A 152 -2.80 19.92 17.14
C LEU A 152 -2.70 19.94 18.67
N THR A 153 -2.38 21.11 19.24
CA THR A 153 -2.28 21.32 20.68
C THR A 153 -3.05 22.60 21.09
N PRO A 154 -4.04 22.55 21.97
CA PRO A 154 -4.63 21.34 22.57
C PRO A 154 -5.39 20.51 21.53
N SER A 155 -5.55 19.21 21.76
CA SER A 155 -6.20 18.31 20.81
C SER A 155 -7.05 17.28 21.52
N ASP A 156 -8.20 16.96 20.95
CA ASP A 156 -9.00 15.78 21.30
C ASP A 156 -8.34 14.48 20.82
N PHE A 157 -7.28 14.60 20.02
CA PHE A 157 -6.49 13.47 19.51
C PHE A 157 -5.18 13.36 20.31
N PRO A 158 -5.07 12.40 21.23
CA PRO A 158 -3.94 12.27 22.15
C PRO A 158 -2.64 11.76 21.50
N GLN A 159 -2.59 11.71 20.17
CA GLN A 159 -1.51 11.07 19.42
C GLN A 159 -0.32 12.00 19.14
N ASN A 160 -0.35 13.24 19.64
CA ASN A 160 0.77 14.17 19.49
C ASN A 160 2.01 13.57 20.17
N CYS A 161 3.08 13.45 19.42
CA CYS A 161 4.34 12.84 19.83
C CYS A 161 5.49 13.63 19.24
N ASP A 162 6.34 14.22 20.10
CA ASP A 162 7.41 15.11 19.65
C ASP A 162 8.39 14.43 18.71
N TRP A 163 8.80 13.17 19.03
CA TRP A 163 9.66 12.44 18.11
C TRP A 163 9.01 12.32 16.72
N TYR A 164 7.74 11.91 16.66
CA TYR A 164 7.03 11.69 15.39
C TYR A 164 6.83 12.96 14.60
N HIS A 165 6.35 14.03 15.24
CA HIS A 165 5.99 15.25 14.52
C HIS A 165 7.16 16.21 14.30
N GLN A 166 8.12 16.27 15.24
CA GLN A 166 9.23 17.22 15.14
C GLN A 166 10.49 16.63 14.48
N LYS A 167 10.83 15.37 14.80
CA LYS A 167 12.05 14.74 14.28
C LYS A 167 11.80 13.89 13.05
N PHE A 168 10.78 13.02 13.11
CA PHE A 168 10.52 12.05 12.05
C PHE A 168 9.81 12.69 10.85
N LEU A 169 8.67 13.35 11.06
CA LEU A 169 7.95 14.09 10.01
C LEU A 169 8.56 15.47 9.75
N GLY A 170 9.04 16.16 10.78
CA GLY A 170 9.56 17.51 10.71
C GLY A 170 8.49 18.60 10.56
N SER A 171 7.25 18.24 10.31
CA SER A 171 6.14 19.15 10.02
C SER A 171 5.63 19.93 11.23
N GLY A 172 5.86 19.42 12.45
CA GLY A 172 5.27 19.96 13.65
C GLY A 172 3.76 19.83 13.66
N GLU A 173 3.07 20.87 14.13
CA GLU A 173 1.61 20.89 14.22
C GLU A 173 0.96 21.26 12.89
N TYR A 174 -0.27 20.79 12.72
CA TYR A 174 -1.20 21.28 11.71
C TYR A 174 -1.49 22.77 11.95
N LEU A 175 -1.48 23.53 10.87
CA LEU A 175 -1.78 24.96 10.91
C LEU A 175 -3.17 25.28 10.35
N SER A 176 -3.46 24.76 9.16
CA SER A 176 -4.73 24.95 8.45
C SER A 176 -4.88 23.97 7.30
N ASN A 177 -6.05 23.97 6.69
CA ASN A 177 -6.36 23.15 5.51
C ASN A 177 -7.17 23.94 4.46
N THR A 178 -7.32 23.34 3.28
CA THR A 178 -8.19 23.87 2.24
C THR A 178 -9.68 23.67 2.56
N TRP A 179 -10.01 22.88 3.56
CA TRP A 179 -11.36 22.44 3.92
C TRP A 179 -12.06 21.61 2.84
N ARG A 180 -12.28 22.16 1.65
CA ARG A 180 -12.81 21.35 0.54
C ARG A 180 -11.69 20.68 -0.20
N PRO A 181 -11.83 19.39 -0.52
CA PRO A 181 -10.94 18.74 -1.42
C PRO A 181 -10.85 19.50 -2.75
N THR A 182 -9.65 19.85 -3.14
CA THR A 182 -9.35 20.69 -4.31
C THR A 182 -8.19 20.08 -5.07
N SER A 183 -8.30 19.99 -6.39
CA SER A 183 -7.16 19.64 -7.23
C SER A 183 -6.14 20.78 -7.23
N ALA A 184 -4.87 20.41 -7.21
CA ALA A 184 -3.75 21.33 -7.29
C ALA A 184 -2.79 20.93 -8.40
N VAL A 185 -2.13 21.89 -9.01
CA VAL A 185 -0.94 21.61 -9.80
C VAL A 185 0.22 21.38 -8.84
N LEU A 186 0.79 20.18 -8.88
CA LEU A 186 1.95 19.82 -8.09
C LEU A 186 3.22 19.97 -8.89
N ARG A 187 4.27 20.57 -8.29
CA ARG A 187 5.61 20.67 -8.84
C ARG A 187 6.51 19.62 -8.23
N VAL A 188 7.26 18.90 -9.06
CA VAL A 188 8.29 17.96 -8.64
C VAL A 188 9.55 18.75 -8.31
N GLU A 189 9.96 18.71 -7.05
CA GLU A 189 11.11 19.46 -6.52
C GLU A 189 12.43 18.67 -6.66
N ASP A 190 12.36 17.34 -6.58
CA ASP A 190 13.52 16.47 -6.79
C ASP A 190 13.22 15.44 -7.88
N THR A 191 13.74 15.65 -9.07
CA THR A 191 13.58 14.77 -10.23
C THR A 191 14.53 13.55 -10.21
N HIS A 192 15.43 13.45 -9.23
CA HIS A 192 16.38 12.34 -9.11
C HIS A 192 15.97 11.31 -8.06
N HIS A 193 15.09 11.69 -7.12
CA HIS A 193 14.64 10.76 -6.10
C HIS A 193 13.85 9.59 -6.72
N PRO A 194 14.05 8.33 -6.26
CA PRO A 194 13.35 7.17 -6.84
C PRO A 194 11.83 7.29 -6.89
N ALA A 195 11.23 7.97 -5.92
CA ALA A 195 9.77 8.19 -5.87
C ALA A 195 9.25 9.15 -6.94
N THR A 196 10.10 10.02 -7.49
CA THR A 196 9.66 11.15 -8.32
C THR A 196 10.29 11.20 -9.70
N ARG A 197 11.39 10.48 -9.93
CA ARG A 197 12.17 10.52 -11.19
C ARG A 197 11.39 10.14 -12.44
N ASN A 198 10.27 9.43 -12.29
CA ASN A 198 9.41 9.00 -13.40
C ASN A 198 8.18 9.89 -13.57
N LEU A 199 8.09 11.00 -12.80
CA LEU A 199 6.98 11.93 -12.89
C LEU A 199 7.30 13.07 -13.87
N PRO A 200 6.30 13.68 -14.50
CA PRO A 200 6.47 14.94 -15.20
C PRO A 200 6.85 16.06 -14.21
N ALA A 201 7.47 17.14 -14.69
CA ALA A 201 7.89 18.26 -13.85
C ALA A 201 6.72 18.88 -13.04
N THR A 202 5.52 18.84 -13.62
CA THR A 202 4.26 19.25 -12.97
C THR A 202 3.13 18.33 -13.39
N PHE A 203 2.14 18.15 -12.50
CA PHE A 203 0.90 17.43 -12.83
C PHE A 203 -0.24 17.92 -11.95
N THR A 204 -1.48 17.78 -12.42
CA THR A 204 -2.67 18.07 -11.63
C THR A 204 -3.01 16.85 -10.78
N SER A 205 -3.20 17.05 -9.48
CA SER A 205 -3.60 15.99 -8.53
C SER A 205 -5.07 15.62 -8.66
N ALA A 206 -5.47 14.49 -8.08
CA ALA A 206 -6.84 14.29 -7.64
C ALA A 206 -7.22 15.35 -6.61
N PRO A 207 -8.52 15.68 -6.42
CA PRO A 207 -8.95 16.51 -5.31
C PRO A 207 -8.51 15.92 -3.97
N ASN A 208 -7.90 16.76 -3.13
CA ASN A 208 -7.50 16.42 -1.78
C ASN A 208 -7.71 17.62 -0.86
N GLU A 209 -7.98 17.41 0.41
CA GLU A 209 -7.86 18.41 1.43
C GLU A 209 -6.39 18.62 1.76
N TRP A 210 -5.84 19.80 1.46
CA TRP A 210 -4.43 20.08 1.65
C TRP A 210 -4.16 20.68 3.01
N TYR A 211 -3.22 20.11 3.80
CA TYR A 211 -2.76 20.65 5.06
C TYR A 211 -1.59 21.59 4.87
N ARG A 212 -1.57 22.64 5.71
CA ARG A 212 -0.40 23.48 5.98
C ARG A 212 0.14 23.14 7.34
N TRP A 213 1.45 23.29 7.47
CA TRP A 213 2.19 22.89 8.66
C TRP A 213 2.80 24.10 9.34
N LYS A 214 2.98 24.00 10.67
CA LYS A 214 3.54 25.07 11.49
C LYS A 214 5.03 25.25 11.27
N ASN A 215 5.75 24.14 11.09
CA ASN A 215 7.19 24.18 10.86
C ASN A 215 7.49 24.44 9.38
N ASP A 216 8.57 25.19 9.15
CA ASP A 216 9.17 25.31 7.82
C ASP A 216 9.98 24.03 7.51
N LEU A 217 9.39 23.19 6.66
CA LEU A 217 10.01 21.92 6.23
C LEU A 217 11.32 22.14 5.47
N ARG A 218 11.47 23.28 4.76
CA ARG A 218 12.67 23.56 4.00
C ARG A 218 13.83 24.01 4.88
N ALA A 219 13.54 24.65 6.00
CA ALA A 219 14.55 25.04 6.98
C ALA A 219 15.08 23.82 7.79
N ASN A 220 14.38 22.69 7.75
CA ASN A 220 14.80 21.48 8.44
C ASN A 220 15.84 20.69 7.59
N PRO A 221 17.11 20.58 8.01
CA PRO A 221 18.17 19.92 7.22
C PRO A 221 17.94 18.41 7.06
N ASP A 222 17.09 17.80 7.89
CA ASP A 222 16.78 16.39 7.81
C ASP A 222 15.68 16.10 6.78
N ILE A 223 14.95 17.11 6.33
CA ILE A 223 13.79 16.95 5.43
C ILE A 223 14.18 17.27 3.99
N LYS A 224 13.71 16.45 3.08
CA LYS A 224 13.79 16.67 1.64
C LYS A 224 12.37 16.74 1.07
N VAL A 225 11.97 17.93 0.63
CA VAL A 225 10.71 18.12 -0.08
C VAL A 225 10.82 17.48 -1.45
N LEU A 226 9.84 16.65 -1.79
CA LEU A 226 9.73 15.96 -3.08
C LEU A 226 8.73 16.63 -4.01
N LEU A 227 7.58 17.04 -3.47
CA LEU A 227 6.56 17.79 -4.20
C LEU A 227 6.02 18.94 -3.36
N SER A 228 5.72 20.05 -4.04
CA SER A 228 4.97 21.18 -3.50
C SER A 228 3.80 21.56 -4.41
N ILE A 229 2.81 22.27 -3.87
CA ILE A 229 1.74 22.87 -4.67
C ILE A 229 2.32 24.08 -5.41
N ASP A 230 1.94 24.24 -6.69
CA ASP A 230 2.07 25.50 -7.39
C ASP A 230 1.01 26.49 -6.89
N PRO A 231 1.38 27.50 -6.08
CA PRO A 231 0.41 28.39 -5.48
C PRO A 231 -0.40 29.19 -6.53
N ALA A 232 0.15 29.41 -7.71
CA ALA A 232 -0.56 30.07 -8.80
C ALA A 232 -1.73 29.23 -9.36
N SER A 233 -1.76 27.93 -9.09
CA SER A 233 -2.84 27.03 -9.52
C SER A 233 -4.08 27.08 -8.62
N PHE A 234 -3.95 27.64 -7.41
CA PHE A 234 -5.06 27.70 -6.46
C PHE A 234 -5.96 28.90 -6.70
N PRO A 235 -7.29 28.68 -6.77
CA PRO A 235 -8.23 29.78 -6.82
C PRO A 235 -8.23 30.56 -5.51
N LEU A 236 -8.48 31.85 -5.59
CA LEU A 236 -8.72 32.70 -4.41
C LEU A 236 -9.97 32.23 -3.66
N GLY A 237 -9.93 32.27 -2.32
CA GLY A 237 -11.07 31.93 -1.49
C GLY A 237 -11.42 30.44 -1.46
N THR A 238 -10.44 29.57 -1.60
CA THR A 238 -10.64 28.13 -1.50
C THR A 238 -11.17 27.72 -0.13
N GLY A 239 -12.33 27.04 -0.12
CA GLY A 239 -12.95 26.47 1.08
C GLY A 239 -13.71 27.47 1.96
N PRO A 240 -14.14 27.06 3.18
CA PRO A 240 -14.90 27.90 4.12
C PRO A 240 -14.03 28.93 4.84
N LYS A 241 -12.75 28.97 4.56
CA LYS A 241 -11.81 29.98 5.05
C LYS A 241 -11.47 30.97 3.94
N PRO A 242 -12.39 31.86 3.53
CA PRO A 242 -12.22 32.69 2.33
C PRO A 242 -11.07 33.70 2.45
N ASN A 243 -10.58 33.95 3.67
CA ASN A 243 -9.44 34.83 3.92
C ASN A 243 -8.11 34.10 3.95
N GLU A 244 -8.09 32.77 3.81
CA GLU A 244 -6.86 32.01 3.79
C GLU A 244 -6.24 32.04 2.40
N ILE A 245 -4.97 32.42 2.36
CA ILE A 245 -4.24 32.63 1.10
C ILE A 245 -3.48 31.37 0.75
N TRP A 246 -3.83 30.78 -0.38
CA TRP A 246 -3.11 29.64 -0.96
C TRP A 246 -2.46 29.95 -2.30
N HIS A 247 -2.71 31.12 -2.89
CA HIS A 247 -2.16 31.54 -4.18
C HIS A 247 -0.76 32.18 -4.08
N SER A 248 -0.24 32.31 -2.88
CA SER A 248 1.14 32.74 -2.63
C SER A 248 1.68 32.03 -1.39
N GLY A 249 2.93 31.65 -1.42
CA GLY A 249 3.58 30.94 -0.32
C GLY A 249 4.24 29.64 -0.76
N ASP A 250 4.61 28.83 0.20
CA ASP A 250 5.28 27.54 0.02
C ASP A 250 4.46 26.43 0.68
N TYR A 251 4.11 25.41 -0.08
CA TYR A 251 3.19 24.37 0.36
C TYR A 251 3.75 22.98 0.01
N PRO A 252 4.75 22.48 0.78
CA PRO A 252 5.21 21.10 0.66
C PRO A 252 4.08 20.11 0.95
N VAL A 253 3.88 19.16 0.06
CA VAL A 253 2.82 18.15 0.18
C VAL A 253 3.32 16.71 0.14
N VAL A 254 4.55 16.49 -0.34
CA VAL A 254 5.24 15.20 -0.27
C VAL A 254 6.68 15.43 0.10
N TRP A 255 7.17 14.68 1.09
CA TRP A 255 8.55 14.78 1.52
C TRP A 255 9.07 13.47 2.11
N THR A 256 10.40 13.39 2.21
CA THR A 256 11.16 12.33 2.87
C THR A 256 12.09 12.89 3.92
N ASN A 257 12.69 12.01 4.72
CA ASN A 257 13.65 12.37 5.76
C ASN A 257 14.98 11.66 5.48
N HIS A 258 16.10 12.40 5.57
CA HIS A 258 17.43 11.85 5.29
C HIS A 258 17.90 10.79 6.31
N LYS A 259 17.35 10.83 7.52
CA LYS A 259 17.69 9.88 8.59
C LYS A 259 16.84 8.61 8.54
N TYR A 260 15.64 8.72 8.00
CA TYR A 260 14.65 7.64 8.00
C TYR A 260 14.18 7.33 6.59
N LYS A 261 13.97 6.06 6.30
CA LYS A 261 13.41 5.62 5.02
C LYS A 261 11.89 5.80 5.03
N MET A 262 11.43 7.01 4.73
CA MET A 262 10.02 7.37 4.85
C MET A 262 9.55 8.25 3.71
N VAL A 263 8.25 8.23 3.43
CA VAL A 263 7.55 9.21 2.59
C VAL A 263 6.25 9.59 3.29
N TYR A 264 6.04 10.88 3.47
CA TYR A 264 4.74 11.41 3.82
C TYR A 264 4.06 11.99 2.59
N LEU A 265 2.76 11.70 2.44
CA LEU A 265 1.90 12.24 1.39
C LEU A 265 0.72 12.99 2.04
N ASN A 266 0.58 14.26 1.70
CA ASN A 266 -0.55 15.09 2.14
C ASN A 266 -1.84 14.78 1.34
N MET A 267 -1.92 13.59 0.79
CA MET A 267 -3.04 13.01 0.05
C MET A 267 -3.66 11.92 0.91
N GLY A 268 -4.95 11.65 0.75
CA GLY A 268 -5.66 10.64 1.54
C GLY A 268 -6.96 11.15 2.17
N HIS A 269 -7.55 12.17 1.53
CA HIS A 269 -8.87 12.71 1.87
C HIS A 269 -9.70 12.74 0.59
N ASN A 270 -10.65 11.82 0.46
CA ASN A 270 -11.52 11.75 -0.71
C ASN A 270 -12.53 12.90 -0.72
N ASP A 271 -12.99 13.30 -1.91
CA ASP A 271 -14.03 14.32 -2.01
C ASP A 271 -15.40 13.70 -1.82
N LEU A 272 -16.13 14.25 -0.87
CA LEU A 272 -17.50 13.87 -0.57
C LEU A 272 -18.45 15.05 -0.78
N ASP A 273 -19.74 14.75 -0.97
CA ASP A 273 -20.80 15.74 -1.10
C ASP A 273 -21.18 16.34 0.26
N ASP A 274 -20.34 17.20 0.79
CA ASP A 274 -20.60 17.89 2.06
C ASP A 274 -21.76 18.90 1.97
N ASN A 275 -22.10 19.41 0.77
CA ASN A 275 -23.16 20.38 0.61
C ASN A 275 -24.56 19.75 0.68
N ALA A 276 -24.74 18.61 0.02
CA ALA A 276 -26.01 17.91 0.03
C ALA A 276 -26.15 16.96 1.22
N HIS A 277 -25.08 16.77 2.01
CA HIS A 277 -25.01 15.84 3.16
C HIS A 277 -25.43 14.41 2.81
N THR A 278 -25.13 14.00 1.56
CA THR A 278 -25.51 12.66 1.06
C THR A 278 -24.46 11.61 1.37
N ASN A 279 -23.26 12.01 1.79
CA ASN A 279 -22.05 11.15 1.87
C ASN A 279 -21.73 10.48 0.52
N GLN A 280 -22.16 11.07 -0.58
CA GLN A 280 -21.80 10.61 -1.91
C GLN A 280 -20.35 10.93 -2.19
N GLU A 281 -19.59 9.94 -2.58
CA GLU A 281 -18.20 10.10 -3.02
C GLU A 281 -18.18 10.76 -4.41
N LEU A 282 -17.55 11.93 -4.51
CA LEU A 282 -17.45 12.71 -5.74
C LEU A 282 -16.12 12.43 -6.47
N SER A 283 -15.03 12.18 -5.72
CA SER A 283 -13.77 11.73 -6.27
C SER A 283 -12.96 10.92 -5.27
N PHE A 284 -11.97 10.22 -5.78
CA PHE A 284 -11.09 9.35 -5.02
C PHE A 284 -9.64 9.79 -5.14
N THR A 285 -8.88 9.66 -4.05
CA THR A 285 -7.45 9.98 -4.00
C THR A 285 -6.65 9.15 -5.01
N LEU A 286 -7.02 7.89 -5.22
CA LEU A 286 -6.30 6.96 -6.11
C LEU A 286 -6.89 6.90 -7.53
N ASP A 287 -7.73 7.87 -7.92
CA ASP A 287 -8.26 8.01 -9.28
C ASP A 287 -7.44 9.01 -10.12
N ASN A 288 -6.11 9.02 -9.94
CA ASN A 288 -5.19 9.84 -10.73
C ASN A 288 -3.92 9.05 -11.05
N GLU A 289 -3.69 8.77 -12.32
CA GLU A 289 -2.62 7.88 -12.76
C GLU A 289 -1.21 8.38 -12.37
N THR A 290 -0.95 9.69 -12.47
CA THR A 290 0.35 10.26 -12.11
C THR A 290 0.56 10.24 -10.59
N GLN A 291 -0.48 10.55 -9.81
CA GLN A 291 -0.46 10.44 -8.36
C GLN A 291 -0.26 8.97 -7.91
N ASN A 292 -0.92 8.03 -8.58
CA ASN A 292 -0.74 6.60 -8.34
C ASN A 292 0.69 6.13 -8.64
N ARG A 293 1.32 6.65 -9.69
CA ARG A 293 2.73 6.37 -9.99
C ARG A 293 3.65 6.86 -8.86
N LEU A 294 3.43 8.07 -8.36
CA LEU A 294 4.17 8.58 -7.19
C LEU A 294 4.08 7.62 -5.99
N ILE A 295 2.86 7.16 -5.67
CA ILE A 295 2.62 6.26 -4.54
C ILE A 295 3.33 4.91 -4.76
N VAL A 296 3.19 4.33 -5.94
CA VAL A 296 3.85 3.05 -6.29
C VAL A 296 5.37 3.19 -6.27
N ASP A 297 5.93 4.20 -6.94
CA ASP A 297 7.38 4.40 -7.00
C ASP A 297 7.97 4.66 -5.60
N SER A 298 7.24 5.41 -4.75
CA SER A 298 7.58 5.59 -3.34
C SER A 298 7.60 4.26 -2.60
N LEU A 299 6.57 3.43 -2.75
CA LEU A 299 6.46 2.16 -2.06
C LEU A 299 7.53 1.16 -2.50
N LEU A 300 7.82 1.09 -3.80
CA LEU A 300 8.89 0.24 -4.34
C LEU A 300 10.28 0.70 -3.83
N TRP A 301 10.51 2.01 -3.75
CA TRP A 301 11.72 2.53 -3.12
C TRP A 301 11.80 2.14 -1.64
N LEU A 302 10.72 2.31 -0.88
CA LEU A 302 10.65 1.95 0.53
C LEU A 302 10.87 0.44 0.75
N GLY A 303 10.32 -0.42 -0.10
CA GLY A 303 10.51 -1.86 -0.03
C GLY A 303 11.88 -2.36 -0.52
N SER A 304 12.61 -1.54 -1.29
CA SER A 304 13.92 -1.93 -1.79
C SER A 304 14.90 -2.15 -0.64
N ARG A 305 15.68 -3.23 -0.66
CA ARG A 305 16.78 -3.41 0.28
C ARG A 305 17.83 -2.31 0.03
N LYS A 306 18.36 -1.67 1.09
CA LYS A 306 19.60 -0.90 0.94
C LYS A 306 20.66 -1.86 0.39
N LEU A 307 21.19 -1.57 -0.77
CA LEU A 307 22.47 -2.18 -1.19
C LEU A 307 23.47 -1.78 -0.08
N ARG A 308 23.93 -2.77 0.68
CA ARG A 308 24.95 -2.59 1.72
C ARG A 308 26.27 -2.27 1.07
#